data_b569e9f2ffc2472ace83ac0ebf0db6f9
#
_entry.id   b569e9f2ffc2472ace83ac0ebf0db6f9
#
_cell.length_a   1.000
_cell.length_b   1.000
_cell.length_c   1.000
_cell.angle_alpha   90.00
_cell.angle_beta   90.00
_cell.angle_gamma   90.00
#
_symmetry.space_group_name_H-M   'P 1'
#
loop_
_entity.id
_entity.type
_entity.pdbx_description
1 polymer ?
#
loop_
_entity_poly.entity_id
_entity_poly.type
_entity_poly.pdbx_seq_one_letter_code
_entity_poly.pdbx_strand_id
1 'polypeptide(L)'
;MKKRFYYFRDENRHPRVTVCLGEDEEGNIARGISICSLRDNPCKATGRALAIRQMLRAFKKKESSNGIQSNNAFEVLTKTNAAFLFKSAYNPDLMEYEQKIIG
;
A
#
# COMPACT_ATOMS: atom_id res chain seq x y z
N MET A 1 -10.03 -8.89 -11.87
CA MET A 1 -9.43 -8.66 -10.54
C MET A 1 -10.11 -7.50 -9.85
N LYS A 2 -10.49 -7.70 -8.60
CA LYS A 2 -11.05 -6.62 -7.79
C LYS A 2 -9.92 -5.85 -7.14
N LYS A 3 -9.99 -4.52 -7.19
CA LYS A 3 -9.01 -3.63 -6.56
C LYS A 3 -9.71 -2.69 -5.62
N ARG A 4 -9.12 -2.49 -4.44
CA ARG A 4 -9.60 -1.55 -3.44
C ARG A 4 -8.43 -0.70 -2.99
N PHE A 5 -8.67 0.57 -2.71
CA PHE A 5 -7.63 1.51 -2.29
C PHE A 5 -8.00 2.14 -0.97
N TYR A 6 -6.99 2.39 -0.15
CA TYR A 6 -7.13 3.28 0.99
C TYR A 6 -5.83 4.03 1.19
N TYR A 7 -5.89 5.06 2.00
CA TYR A 7 -4.80 6.02 2.11
C TYR A 7 -4.50 6.33 3.55
N PHE A 8 -3.22 6.58 3.84
CA PHE A 8 -2.82 7.22 5.08
C PHE A 8 -2.42 8.65 4.74
N ARG A 9 -3.00 9.59 5.42
CA ARG A 9 -2.84 11.01 5.15
C ARG A 9 -1.96 11.65 6.22
N ASP A 10 -1.21 12.68 5.82
CA ASP A 10 -0.44 13.47 6.77
C ASP A 10 -1.36 14.48 7.49
N GLU A 11 -0.76 15.32 8.34
CA GLU A 11 -1.49 16.33 9.10
C GLU A 11 -2.21 17.36 8.22
N ASN A 12 -1.74 17.54 6.99
CA ASN A 12 -2.37 18.43 6.00
C ASN A 12 -3.38 17.68 5.13
N ARG A 13 -3.69 16.42 5.49
CA ARG A 13 -4.63 15.53 4.79
C ARG A 13 -4.19 15.14 3.39
N HIS A 14 -2.89 15.24 3.09
CA HIS A 14 -2.36 14.78 1.84
C HIS A 14 -2.17 13.25 1.85
N PRO A 15 -2.58 12.55 0.77
CA PRO A 15 -2.45 11.08 0.71
C PRO A 15 -1.00 10.67 0.47
N ARG A 16 -0.23 10.55 1.53
CA ARG A 16 1.19 10.20 1.48
C ARG A 16 1.45 8.72 1.29
N VAL A 17 0.56 7.87 1.81
CA VAL A 17 0.68 6.43 1.65
C VAL A 17 -0.57 5.93 0.95
N THR A 18 -0.39 5.21 -0.14
CA THR A 18 -1.48 4.58 -0.88
C THR A 18 -1.35 3.08 -0.75
N VAL A 19 -2.42 2.42 -0.38
CA VAL A 19 -2.47 0.96 -0.28
C VAL A 19 -3.47 0.45 -1.30
N CYS A 20 -3.05 -0.54 -2.09
CA CYS A 20 -3.91 -1.24 -3.03
C CYS A 20 -4.08 -2.68 -2.57
N LEU A 21 -5.32 -3.10 -2.36
CA LEU A 21 -5.64 -4.50 -2.10
C LEU A 21 -6.26 -5.06 -3.38
N GLY A 22 -5.63 -6.09 -3.92
CA GLY A 22 -6.12 -6.79 -5.09
C GLY A 22 -6.60 -8.19 -4.72
N GLU A 23 -7.70 -8.62 -5.31
CA GLU A 23 -8.24 -9.97 -5.13
C GLU A 23 -8.37 -10.62 -6.50
N ASP A 24 -7.75 -11.79 -6.68
CA ASP A 24 -7.85 -12.53 -7.92
C ASP A 24 -9.10 -13.42 -7.95
N GLU A 25 -9.30 -14.15 -9.03
CA GLU A 25 -10.47 -15.00 -9.21
C GLU A 25 -10.49 -16.20 -8.27
N GLU A 26 -9.32 -16.58 -7.76
CA GLU A 26 -9.20 -17.69 -6.82
C GLU A 26 -9.35 -17.27 -5.36
N GLY A 27 -9.59 -15.98 -5.12
CA GLY A 27 -9.72 -15.45 -3.76
C GLY A 27 -8.40 -15.11 -3.10
N ASN A 28 -7.28 -15.19 -3.81
CA ASN A 28 -5.99 -14.76 -3.28
C ASN A 28 -5.93 -13.23 -3.24
N ILE A 29 -5.31 -12.72 -2.21
CA ILE A 29 -5.21 -11.27 -1.98
C ILE A 29 -3.75 -10.86 -1.97
N ALA A 30 -3.47 -9.69 -2.53
CA ALA A 30 -2.15 -9.09 -2.42
C ALA A 30 -2.29 -7.63 -2.05
N ARG A 31 -1.35 -7.16 -1.24
CA ARG A 31 -1.27 -5.76 -0.83
C ARG A 31 -0.09 -5.10 -1.53
N GLY A 32 -0.34 -3.96 -2.18
CA GLY A 32 0.71 -3.12 -2.73
C GLY A 32 0.71 -1.77 -2.02
N ILE A 33 1.90 -1.25 -1.72
CA ILE A 33 2.06 -0.01 -0.98
C ILE A 33 2.91 0.96 -1.80
N SER A 34 2.48 2.21 -1.83
CA SER A 34 3.24 3.31 -2.42
C SER A 34 3.37 4.41 -1.38
N ILE A 35 4.57 4.96 -1.25
CA ILE A 35 4.86 6.02 -0.29
C ILE A 35 5.37 7.24 -1.04
N CYS A 36 4.71 8.38 -0.83
CA CYS A 36 5.15 9.65 -1.39
C CYS A 36 6.17 10.29 -0.46
N SER A 37 7.35 10.62 -0.99
CA SER A 37 8.39 11.32 -0.24
C SER A 37 7.87 12.65 0.31
N LEU A 38 8.41 13.08 1.44
CA LEU A 38 8.08 14.39 2.01
C LEU A 38 8.50 15.55 1.08
N ARG A 39 9.42 15.29 0.16
CA ARG A 39 9.90 16.29 -0.81
C ARG A 39 8.98 16.43 -2.02
N ASP A 40 8.15 15.43 -2.26
CA ASP A 40 7.28 15.41 -3.43
C ASP A 40 5.88 15.87 -3.08
N ASN A 41 5.21 16.45 -4.06
CA ASN A 41 3.80 16.78 -3.93
C ASN A 41 2.98 15.50 -4.06
N PRO A 42 2.13 15.16 -3.09
CA PRO A 42 1.31 13.97 -3.19
C PRO A 42 0.37 14.03 -4.39
N CYS A 43 0.38 12.97 -5.17
CA CYS A 43 -0.51 12.82 -6.31
C CYS A 43 -1.24 11.48 -6.18
N LYS A 44 -2.55 11.53 -6.03
CA LYS A 44 -3.38 10.35 -5.82
C LYS A 44 -3.27 9.36 -6.98
N ALA A 45 -3.29 9.86 -8.22
CA ALA A 45 -3.18 9.02 -9.40
C ALA A 45 -1.82 8.30 -9.47
N THR A 46 -0.74 9.01 -9.18
CA THR A 46 0.60 8.41 -9.16
C THR A 46 0.71 7.37 -8.05
N GLY A 47 0.21 7.67 -6.86
CA GLY A 47 0.22 6.73 -5.73
C GLY A 47 -0.54 5.45 -6.05
N ARG A 48 -1.71 5.56 -6.68
CA ARG A 48 -2.49 4.39 -7.10
C ARG A 48 -1.74 3.54 -8.13
N ALA A 49 -1.14 4.17 -9.13
CA ALA A 49 -0.42 3.46 -10.17
C ALA A 49 0.75 2.66 -9.59
N LEU A 50 1.51 3.27 -8.67
CA LEU A 50 2.63 2.61 -8.02
C LEU A 50 2.16 1.50 -7.07
N ALA A 51 1.08 1.72 -6.33
CA ALA A 51 0.53 0.70 -5.43
C ALA A 51 0.00 -0.50 -6.22
N ILE A 52 -0.64 -0.27 -7.36
CA ILE A 52 -1.09 -1.35 -8.25
C ILE A 52 0.11 -2.16 -8.73
N ARG A 53 1.18 -1.49 -9.15
CA ARG A 53 2.40 -2.16 -9.60
C ARG A 53 2.97 -3.09 -8.53
N GLN A 54 3.05 -2.60 -7.29
CA GLN A 54 3.55 -3.41 -6.18
C GLN A 54 2.61 -4.58 -5.87
N MET A 55 1.32 -4.36 -5.92
CA MET A 55 0.33 -5.41 -5.69
C MET A 55 0.46 -6.51 -6.76
N LEU A 56 0.62 -6.14 -8.03
CA LEU A 56 0.79 -7.11 -9.12
C LEU A 56 2.11 -7.88 -8.99
N ARG A 57 3.18 -7.22 -8.52
CA ARG A 57 4.45 -7.90 -8.24
C ARG A 57 4.29 -8.94 -7.14
N ALA A 58 3.53 -8.61 -6.09
CA ALA A 58 3.29 -9.55 -5.01
C ALA A 58 2.56 -10.80 -5.52
N PHE A 59 1.57 -10.64 -6.39
CA PHE A 59 0.90 -11.77 -7.04
C PHE A 59 1.87 -12.59 -7.88
N LYS A 60 2.70 -11.94 -8.68
CA LYS A 60 3.63 -12.62 -9.57
C LYS A 60 4.68 -13.42 -8.79
N LYS A 61 5.24 -12.83 -7.75
CA LYS A 61 6.29 -13.47 -6.95
C LYS A 61 5.73 -14.39 -5.87
N LYS A 62 4.49 -14.21 -5.48
CA LYS A 62 3.82 -14.94 -4.40
C LYS A 62 4.59 -14.89 -3.09
N GLU A 63 5.21 -13.74 -2.81
CA GLU A 63 5.97 -13.53 -1.59
C GLU A 63 5.90 -12.06 -1.18
N SER A 64 6.28 -11.77 0.06
CA SER A 64 6.39 -10.39 0.52
C SER A 64 7.60 -9.73 -0.12
N SER A 65 7.45 -8.47 -0.52
CA SER A 65 8.57 -7.70 -1.03
C SER A 65 9.52 -7.35 0.11
N ASN A 66 10.75 -6.96 -0.25
CA ASN A 66 11.66 -6.37 0.72
C ASN A 66 11.05 -5.09 1.27
N GLY A 67 11.41 -4.75 2.50
CA GLY A 67 10.92 -3.53 3.12
C GLY A 67 11.23 -2.31 2.25
N ILE A 68 10.44 -1.27 2.43
CA ILE A 68 10.60 -0.04 1.67
C ILE A 68 11.92 0.61 2.07
N GLN A 69 12.81 0.77 1.09
CA GLN A 69 14.14 1.31 1.31
C GLN A 69 14.25 2.72 0.74
N SER A 70 13.60 3.65 1.39
CA SER A 70 13.71 5.06 1.06
C SER A 70 14.11 5.82 2.32
N ASN A 71 15.02 6.77 2.20
CA ASN A 71 15.49 7.55 3.34
C ASN A 71 14.36 8.23 4.11
N ASN A 72 13.26 8.53 3.43
CA ASN A 72 12.13 9.24 4.04
C ASN A 72 10.92 8.34 4.31
N ALA A 73 10.97 7.07 3.89
CA ALA A 73 9.81 6.19 4.00
C ALA A 73 9.39 5.97 5.45
N PHE A 74 10.35 5.72 6.32
CA PHE A 74 10.05 5.50 7.75
C PHE A 74 9.41 6.74 8.37
N GLU A 75 9.91 7.92 8.04
CA GLU A 75 9.38 9.18 8.56
C GLU A 75 7.95 9.40 8.07
N VAL A 76 7.68 9.17 6.78
CA VAL A 76 6.33 9.28 6.22
C VAL A 76 5.39 8.30 6.91
N LEU A 77 5.80 7.05 7.07
CA LEU A 77 4.98 6.03 7.73
C LEU A 77 4.66 6.42 9.17
N THR A 78 5.64 6.95 9.90
CA THR A 78 5.43 7.39 11.27
C THR A 78 4.46 8.56 11.34
N LYS A 79 4.62 9.56 10.49
CA LYS A 79 3.75 10.74 10.45
C LYS A 79 2.32 10.42 10.04
N THR A 80 2.11 9.35 9.30
CA THR A 80 0.79 8.94 8.84
C THR A 80 0.22 7.78 9.65
N ASN A 81 0.89 7.35 10.72
CA ASN A 81 0.50 6.20 11.55
C ASN A 81 0.41 4.88 10.76
N ALA A 82 1.26 4.74 9.76
CA ALA A 82 1.27 3.56 8.89
C ALA A 82 2.53 2.70 9.07
N ALA A 83 3.23 2.82 10.18
CA ALA A 83 4.52 2.16 10.39
C ALA A 83 4.48 0.63 10.28
N PHE A 84 3.31 0.04 10.49
CA PHE A 84 3.13 -1.41 10.40
C PHE A 84 3.01 -1.93 8.95
N LEU A 85 2.94 -1.04 7.96
CA LEU A 85 2.82 -1.42 6.55
C LEU A 85 4.14 -1.21 5.82
N PHE A 86 5.18 -1.89 6.27
CA PHE A 86 6.50 -1.68 5.66
C PHE A 86 6.69 -2.31 4.30
N LYS A 87 5.84 -3.23 3.89
CA LYS A 87 6.07 -3.97 2.65
C LYS A 87 4.78 -4.45 2.01
N SER A 88 4.86 -4.59 0.68
CA SER A 88 3.84 -5.27 -0.08
C SER A 88 3.91 -6.77 0.21
N ALA A 89 2.78 -7.46 0.13
CA ALA A 89 2.71 -8.86 0.53
C ALA A 89 1.69 -9.64 -0.27
N TYR A 90 1.98 -10.92 -0.48
CA TYR A 90 1.03 -11.87 -1.06
C TYR A 90 0.33 -12.63 0.07
N ASN A 91 -0.99 -12.68 0.01
CA ASN A 91 -1.85 -13.29 1.04
C ASN A 91 -1.46 -12.84 2.45
N PRO A 92 -1.41 -11.51 2.70
CA PRO A 92 -1.05 -11.01 4.01
C PRO A 92 -2.15 -11.25 5.03
N ASP A 93 -1.79 -11.21 6.30
CA ASP A 93 -2.79 -11.13 7.37
C ASP A 93 -3.48 -9.77 7.25
N LEU A 94 -4.77 -9.79 6.96
CA LEU A 94 -5.53 -8.57 6.76
C LEU A 94 -5.96 -7.98 8.11
N MET A 95 -5.83 -6.67 8.23
CA MET A 95 -6.39 -5.95 9.36
C MET A 95 -7.92 -5.94 9.25
N GLU A 96 -8.59 -5.74 10.37
CA GLU A 96 -10.05 -5.66 10.39
C GLU A 96 -10.58 -4.65 9.38
N TYR A 97 -9.94 -3.49 9.29
CA TYR A 97 -10.30 -2.46 8.34
C TYR A 97 -10.19 -2.95 6.89
N GLU A 98 -9.11 -3.67 6.58
CA GLU A 98 -8.90 -4.23 5.25
C GLU A 98 -9.93 -5.30 4.91
N GLN A 99 -10.28 -6.12 5.87
CA GLN A 99 -11.33 -7.14 5.69
C GLN A 99 -12.66 -6.51 5.32
N LYS A 100 -13.00 -5.39 5.93
CA LYS A 100 -14.24 -4.65 5.62
C LYS A 100 -14.24 -4.06 4.21
N ILE A 101 -13.08 -3.59 3.76
CA ILE A 101 -12.96 -3.01 2.42
C ILE A 101 -13.13 -4.07 1.34
N ILE A 102 -12.56 -5.25 1.54
CA ILE A 102 -12.62 -6.35 0.58
C ILE A 102 -13.97 -7.04 0.61
N GLY A 103 -14.48 -7.25 1.81
CA GLY A 103 -15.74 -7.97 2.02
C GLY A 103 -16.92 -7.19 1.53
#